data_08057e70ca5165a845a5bda4431e09e9
#
_entry.id   08057e70ca5165a845a5bda4431e09e9
#
_cell.length_a   1.000
_cell.length_b   1.000
_cell.length_c   1.000
_cell.angle_alpha   90.00
_cell.angle_beta   90.00
_cell.angle_gamma   90.00
#
_symmetry.space_group_name_H-M   'P 1'
#
loop_
_entity.id
_entity.type
_entity.pdbx_description
1 polymer ?
#
loop_
_entity_poly.entity_id
_entity_poly.type
_entity_poly.pdbx_seq_one_letter_code
_entity_poly.pdbx_strand_id
1 'polypeptide(L)'
;MKSIWDESCKFDKREELKGDIKTDVLIVGAGIAGILIGYFLKKSGRDVVLIDKAEIASGNTRNTTAKITSQHDLIYNTLIKEFGEEKAKQYADANELAIRKYKQIIEERKIDCDFKEVPAYIYSLNEVDKIIKEVEAAKKLGIKAEFIEKIDIPLDVKGAIKFNNQAQFNPLKFLKDISNELVIYENTRAIKIEKNLVSTDKGRIEANHIVIATHYPIMNAPGYYFMKMHQERSYVIALENTDSIEGMYIDYEKKGYSFRSYKGLLLLGGISQRTGENGNGGSYDKLRKFAKEIYPNSKEKYHWSAQDCITIDGIPYIGRYSNSTPNIYVATGFNKWGMTSAMVSAMIISDFILGNENKFSEIFSPKRFDLSLSINNIANDLVETAKNFIAQKISIPSSEIEHIKNGHAGIVEYNGQKVGVYKDKQGKEFIVSTKCAHLGCELHWNADELTWDCPCHGSRFDYRGKLIDSPAVNNIVEDF
;
A
#
# COMPACT_ATOMS: atom_id res chain seq x y z
N MET A 1 10.25 -3.33 -14.53
CA MET A 1 10.20 -4.06 -13.23
C MET A 1 9.01 -5.00 -13.26
N LYS A 2 9.18 -6.23 -12.79
CA LYS A 2 8.10 -7.22 -12.69
C LYS A 2 8.19 -7.88 -11.34
N SER A 3 7.05 -8.04 -10.67
CA SER A 3 7.00 -8.83 -9.45
C SER A 3 6.99 -10.33 -9.77
N ILE A 4 7.33 -11.14 -8.79
CA ILE A 4 7.23 -12.60 -8.89
C ILE A 4 5.81 -13.09 -9.23
N TRP A 5 4.79 -12.27 -8.93
CA TRP A 5 3.39 -12.62 -9.15
C TRP A 5 2.95 -12.47 -10.61
N ASP A 6 3.59 -11.58 -11.39
CA ASP A 6 3.23 -11.30 -12.78
C ASP A 6 3.28 -12.52 -13.70
N GLU A 7 4.19 -13.46 -13.41
CA GLU A 7 4.33 -14.70 -14.18
C GLU A 7 3.52 -15.85 -13.60
N SER A 8 3.07 -15.72 -12.34
CA SER A 8 2.40 -16.80 -11.62
C SER A 8 0.92 -16.96 -11.96
N CYS A 9 0.28 -15.89 -12.41
CA CYS A 9 -1.15 -15.87 -12.69
C CYS A 9 -1.50 -14.77 -13.70
N LYS A 10 -2.35 -15.11 -14.67
CA LYS A 10 -2.94 -14.14 -15.61
C LYS A 10 -4.43 -14.09 -15.40
N PHE A 11 -4.98 -12.88 -15.35
CA PHE A 11 -6.43 -12.66 -15.34
C PHE A 11 -6.96 -12.64 -16.77
N ASP A 12 -8.21 -13.04 -16.95
CA ASP A 12 -8.93 -12.83 -18.20
C ASP A 12 -9.23 -11.32 -18.33
N LYS A 13 -9.03 -10.77 -19.52
CA LYS A 13 -9.31 -9.36 -19.79
C LYS A 13 -10.77 -9.05 -19.51
N ARG A 14 -11.02 -7.96 -18.81
CA ARG A 14 -12.34 -7.40 -18.61
C ARG A 14 -12.56 -6.23 -19.56
N GLU A 15 -13.83 -5.99 -19.90
CA GLU A 15 -14.17 -4.85 -20.75
C GLU A 15 -14.02 -3.53 -20.00
N GLU A 16 -13.84 -2.45 -20.71
CA GLU A 16 -14.00 -1.09 -20.18
C GLU A 16 -15.50 -0.73 -20.12
N LEU A 17 -15.86 0.22 -19.27
CA LEU A 17 -17.23 0.73 -19.20
C LEU A 17 -17.64 1.35 -20.54
N LYS A 18 -18.86 1.07 -20.99
CA LYS A 18 -19.44 1.63 -22.21
C LYS A 18 -20.72 2.40 -21.87
N GLY A 19 -20.57 3.71 -21.61
CA GLY A 19 -21.70 4.60 -21.30
C GLY A 19 -22.17 4.57 -19.85
N ASP A 20 -23.34 5.11 -19.60
CA ASP A 20 -23.90 5.30 -18.26
C ASP A 20 -24.60 4.03 -17.77
N ILE A 21 -24.37 3.67 -16.51
CA ILE A 21 -25.02 2.51 -15.86
C ILE A 21 -25.53 2.86 -14.45
N LYS A 22 -26.37 1.97 -13.91
CA LYS A 22 -26.81 1.98 -12.50
C LYS A 22 -26.48 0.65 -11.84
N THR A 23 -26.17 0.70 -10.56
CA THR A 23 -25.92 -0.48 -9.72
C THR A 23 -26.32 -0.18 -8.28
N ASP A 24 -26.43 -1.21 -7.45
CA ASP A 24 -26.67 -1.02 -6.02
C ASP A 24 -25.38 -0.59 -5.30
N VAL A 25 -24.27 -1.30 -5.55
CA VAL A 25 -22.97 -0.98 -4.94
C VAL A 25 -21.92 -0.80 -6.03
N LEU A 26 -21.30 0.37 -6.05
CA LEU A 26 -20.11 0.62 -6.86
C LEU A 26 -18.85 0.59 -5.99
N ILE A 27 -17.85 -0.19 -6.41
CA ILE A 27 -16.53 -0.22 -5.78
C ILE A 27 -15.51 0.38 -6.74
N VAL A 28 -14.85 1.43 -6.31
CA VAL A 28 -13.78 2.10 -7.07
C VAL A 28 -12.44 1.55 -6.62
N GLY A 29 -11.80 0.77 -7.49
CA GLY A 29 -10.55 0.04 -7.25
C GLY A 29 -10.76 -1.48 -7.20
N ALA A 30 -10.18 -2.21 -8.16
CA ALA A 30 -10.21 -3.66 -8.25
C ALA A 30 -8.89 -4.30 -7.76
N GLY A 31 -8.32 -3.75 -6.69
CA GLY A 31 -7.27 -4.37 -5.89
C GLY A 31 -7.85 -5.38 -4.88
N ILE A 32 -6.99 -5.94 -4.02
CA ILE A 32 -7.39 -6.96 -3.04
C ILE A 32 -8.55 -6.51 -2.13
N ALA A 33 -8.54 -5.26 -1.67
CA ALA A 33 -9.62 -4.74 -0.82
C ALA A 33 -10.95 -4.66 -1.57
N GLY A 34 -10.96 -4.07 -2.77
CA GLY A 34 -12.18 -3.93 -3.57
C GLY A 34 -12.76 -5.28 -3.97
N ILE A 35 -11.92 -6.23 -4.40
CA ILE A 35 -12.37 -7.58 -4.79
C ILE A 35 -12.95 -8.32 -3.58
N LEU A 36 -12.32 -8.28 -2.41
CA LEU A 36 -12.84 -8.93 -1.20
C LEU A 36 -14.17 -8.33 -0.76
N ILE A 37 -14.29 -6.99 -0.76
CA ILE A 37 -15.56 -6.31 -0.44
C ILE A 37 -16.64 -6.74 -1.45
N GLY A 38 -16.31 -6.73 -2.75
CA GLY A 38 -17.21 -7.16 -3.81
C GLY A 38 -17.66 -8.61 -3.65
N TYR A 39 -16.73 -9.51 -3.33
CA TYR A 39 -17.02 -10.92 -3.09
C TYR A 39 -17.98 -11.13 -1.91
N PHE A 40 -17.76 -10.45 -0.77
CA PHE A 40 -18.63 -10.57 0.40
C PHE A 40 -20.05 -10.04 0.10
N LEU A 41 -20.17 -8.91 -0.57
CA LEU A 41 -21.44 -8.31 -0.94
C LEU A 41 -22.20 -9.16 -1.99
N LYS A 42 -21.49 -9.67 -3.00
CA LYS A 42 -22.06 -10.57 -4.02
C LYS A 42 -22.57 -11.86 -3.39
N LYS A 43 -21.80 -12.46 -2.48
CA LYS A 43 -22.22 -13.65 -1.71
C LYS A 43 -23.46 -13.37 -0.85
N SER A 44 -23.68 -12.13 -0.45
CA SER A 44 -24.88 -11.68 0.30
C SER A 44 -26.04 -11.25 -0.62
N GLY A 45 -25.95 -11.49 -1.93
CA GLY A 45 -27.02 -11.23 -2.89
C GLY A 45 -27.13 -9.78 -3.37
N ARG A 46 -26.12 -8.91 -3.10
CA ARG A 46 -26.14 -7.53 -3.58
C ARG A 46 -25.70 -7.45 -5.04
N ASP A 47 -26.23 -6.47 -5.78
CA ASP A 47 -25.73 -6.11 -7.11
C ASP A 47 -24.48 -5.23 -6.97
N VAL A 48 -23.34 -5.70 -7.47
CA VAL A 48 -22.04 -5.09 -7.24
C VAL A 48 -21.29 -4.93 -8.56
N VAL A 49 -20.83 -3.72 -8.81
CA VAL A 49 -19.94 -3.37 -9.92
C VAL A 49 -18.63 -2.83 -9.38
N LEU A 50 -17.51 -3.28 -9.95
CA LEU A 50 -16.18 -2.72 -9.67
C LEU A 50 -15.67 -1.99 -10.91
N ILE A 51 -14.91 -0.91 -10.69
CA ILE A 51 -14.14 -0.24 -11.74
C ILE A 51 -12.69 -0.08 -11.31
N ASP A 52 -11.76 -0.17 -12.26
CA ASP A 52 -10.35 0.16 -12.03
C ASP A 52 -9.79 1.01 -13.18
N LYS A 53 -8.90 1.94 -12.84
CA LYS A 53 -8.19 2.79 -13.82
C LYS A 53 -7.26 2.00 -14.75
N ALA A 54 -6.90 0.80 -14.35
CA ALA A 54 -5.99 -0.12 -15.05
C ALA A 54 -6.57 -1.54 -15.03
N GLU A 55 -5.71 -2.55 -15.16
CA GLU A 55 -6.11 -3.95 -15.05
C GLU A 55 -6.37 -4.35 -13.59
N ILE A 56 -7.18 -5.36 -13.39
CA ILE A 56 -7.45 -5.99 -12.09
C ILE A 56 -6.14 -6.34 -11.35
N ALA A 57 -6.09 -6.01 -10.06
CA ALA A 57 -4.97 -6.29 -9.18
C ALA A 57 -3.60 -5.72 -9.64
N SER A 58 -3.56 -4.77 -10.57
CA SER A 58 -2.32 -4.23 -11.17
C SER A 58 -1.54 -3.26 -10.28
N GLY A 59 -2.14 -2.75 -9.21
CA GLY A 59 -1.50 -1.84 -8.25
C GLY A 59 -0.67 -2.56 -7.18
N ASN A 60 -0.72 -2.07 -5.94
CA ASN A 60 0.02 -2.63 -4.80
C ASN A 60 -0.24 -4.13 -4.54
N THR A 61 -1.42 -4.63 -4.91
CA THR A 61 -1.76 -6.04 -4.81
C THR A 61 -0.76 -6.93 -5.56
N ARG A 62 -0.31 -6.52 -6.73
CA ARG A 62 0.70 -7.21 -7.55
C ARG A 62 2.11 -7.03 -7.01
N ASN A 63 2.35 -6.00 -6.22
CA ASN A 63 3.68 -5.62 -5.73
C ASN A 63 3.91 -5.98 -4.25
N THR A 64 2.99 -6.72 -3.64
CA THR A 64 3.08 -7.14 -2.24
C THR A 64 4.10 -8.27 -2.04
N THR A 65 4.62 -8.41 -0.82
CA THR A 65 5.28 -9.65 -0.37
C THR A 65 4.29 -10.72 0.11
N ALA A 66 2.99 -10.40 0.16
CA ALA A 66 1.87 -11.30 0.44
C ALA A 66 1.98 -12.09 1.76
N LYS A 67 2.29 -11.39 2.84
CA LYS A 67 2.24 -11.89 4.22
C LYS A 67 0.83 -11.68 4.77
N ILE A 68 0.16 -12.74 5.21
CA ILE A 68 -1.13 -12.68 5.91
C ILE A 68 -0.82 -12.79 7.40
N THR A 69 -0.76 -11.66 8.08
CA THR A 69 -0.32 -11.61 9.48
C THR A 69 -1.09 -10.57 10.27
N SER A 70 -1.34 -10.83 11.54
CA SER A 70 -1.79 -9.88 12.55
C SER A 70 -0.63 -9.16 13.24
N GLN A 71 0.60 -9.57 12.99
CA GLN A 71 1.80 -8.95 13.52
C GLN A 71 2.18 -7.73 12.66
N HIS A 72 1.77 -6.55 13.09
CA HIS A 72 1.92 -5.29 12.36
C HIS A 72 2.94 -4.40 13.07
N ASP A 73 4.23 -4.64 12.85
CA ASP A 73 5.34 -4.08 13.62
C ASP A 73 5.14 -4.31 15.15
N LEU A 74 5.62 -3.43 16.00
CA LEU A 74 5.42 -3.48 17.46
C LEU A 74 4.23 -2.59 17.87
N ILE A 75 3.03 -2.88 17.31
CA ILE A 75 1.86 -2.00 17.43
C ILE A 75 1.06 -2.19 18.74
N TYR A 76 1.00 -3.41 19.30
CA TYR A 76 0.03 -3.73 20.34
C TYR A 76 0.28 -3.01 21.66
N ASN A 77 1.55 -2.86 22.04
CA ASN A 77 1.90 -2.07 23.22
C ASN A 77 1.53 -0.58 23.04
N THR A 78 1.67 -0.05 21.85
CA THR A 78 1.25 1.32 21.51
C THR A 78 -0.26 1.45 21.53
N LEU A 79 -0.99 0.51 20.91
CA LEU A 79 -2.46 0.53 20.90
C LEU A 79 -3.06 0.49 22.31
N ILE A 80 -2.52 -0.36 23.21
CA ILE A 80 -2.98 -0.41 24.60
C ILE A 80 -2.78 0.93 25.29
N LYS A 81 -1.64 1.59 25.08
CA LYS A 81 -1.31 2.87 25.72
C LYS A 81 -2.14 4.04 25.19
N GLU A 82 -2.35 4.10 23.89
CA GLU A 82 -3.00 5.25 23.23
C GLU A 82 -4.52 5.11 23.17
N PHE A 83 -5.04 3.91 22.96
CA PHE A 83 -6.46 3.66 22.72
C PHE A 83 -7.14 2.81 23.79
N GLY A 84 -6.37 2.29 24.76
CA GLY A 84 -6.86 1.37 25.79
C GLY A 84 -6.96 -0.07 25.31
N GLU A 85 -7.08 -0.99 26.29
CA GLU A 85 -7.05 -2.43 26.06
C GLU A 85 -8.21 -2.93 25.19
N GLU A 86 -9.41 -2.38 25.38
CA GLU A 86 -10.59 -2.79 24.63
C GLU A 86 -10.45 -2.55 23.12
N LYS A 87 -10.02 -1.34 22.72
CA LYS A 87 -9.80 -1.00 21.30
C LYS A 87 -8.60 -1.76 20.72
N ALA A 88 -7.53 -1.93 21.49
CA ALA A 88 -6.40 -2.76 21.10
C ALA A 88 -6.84 -4.22 20.86
N LYS A 89 -7.75 -4.74 21.70
CA LYS A 89 -8.33 -6.06 21.52
C LYS A 89 -9.20 -6.16 20.28
N GLN A 90 -10.00 -5.14 19.98
CA GLN A 90 -10.78 -5.09 18.72
C GLN A 90 -9.87 -5.17 17.49
N TYR A 91 -8.74 -4.45 17.50
CA TYR A 91 -7.75 -4.50 16.42
C TYR A 91 -7.13 -5.89 16.27
N ALA A 92 -6.69 -6.49 17.37
CA ALA A 92 -6.10 -7.82 17.40
C ALA A 92 -7.08 -8.89 16.89
N ASP A 93 -8.30 -8.92 17.42
CA ASP A 93 -9.32 -9.89 17.06
C ASP A 93 -9.76 -9.78 15.60
N ALA A 94 -9.86 -8.55 15.07
CA ALA A 94 -10.20 -8.32 13.67
C ALA A 94 -9.14 -8.90 12.73
N ASN A 95 -7.86 -8.68 13.00
CA ASN A 95 -6.77 -9.17 12.16
C ASN A 95 -6.57 -10.70 12.30
N GLU A 96 -6.71 -11.25 13.51
CA GLU A 96 -6.71 -12.71 13.73
C GLU A 96 -7.91 -13.37 13.02
N LEU A 97 -9.09 -12.75 13.02
CA LEU A 97 -10.24 -13.24 12.27
C LEU A 97 -10.00 -13.15 10.76
N ALA A 98 -9.35 -12.10 10.29
CA ALA A 98 -9.00 -11.94 8.88
C ALA A 98 -8.13 -13.11 8.36
N ILE A 99 -7.14 -13.57 9.13
CA ILE A 99 -6.32 -14.75 8.78
C ILE A 99 -7.20 -15.98 8.63
N ARG A 100 -8.07 -16.25 9.61
CA ARG A 100 -9.01 -17.38 9.57
C ARG A 100 -9.98 -17.32 8.39
N LYS A 101 -10.43 -16.10 8.01
CA LYS A 101 -11.32 -15.90 6.86
C LYS A 101 -10.63 -16.22 5.53
N TYR A 102 -9.36 -15.85 5.36
CA TYR A 102 -8.58 -16.27 4.18
C TYR A 102 -8.54 -17.80 4.07
N LYS A 103 -8.14 -18.48 5.15
CA LYS A 103 -8.09 -19.94 5.20
C LYS A 103 -9.45 -20.55 4.87
N GLN A 104 -10.51 -20.07 5.50
CA GLN A 104 -11.88 -20.54 5.26
C GLN A 104 -12.28 -20.42 3.78
N ILE A 105 -12.08 -19.28 3.14
CA ILE A 105 -12.42 -19.07 1.73
C ILE A 105 -11.61 -20.01 0.83
N ILE A 106 -10.31 -20.15 1.11
CA ILE A 106 -9.41 -21.01 0.34
C ILE A 106 -9.84 -22.48 0.43
N GLU A 107 -10.18 -22.96 1.62
CA GLU A 107 -10.63 -24.34 1.85
C GLU A 107 -12.02 -24.60 1.24
N GLU A 108 -13.01 -23.72 1.48
CA GLU A 108 -14.38 -23.83 0.95
C GLU A 108 -14.39 -23.87 -0.58
N ARG A 109 -13.57 -23.04 -1.22
CA ARG A 109 -13.50 -22.93 -2.69
C ARG A 109 -12.43 -23.82 -3.32
N LYS A 110 -11.60 -24.47 -2.50
CA LYS A 110 -10.45 -25.30 -2.94
C LYS A 110 -9.48 -24.55 -3.85
N ILE A 111 -9.14 -23.31 -3.47
CA ILE A 111 -8.29 -22.42 -4.27
C ILE A 111 -6.82 -22.87 -4.17
N ASP A 112 -6.22 -23.24 -5.30
CA ASP A 112 -4.77 -23.47 -5.38
C ASP A 112 -4.01 -22.15 -5.49
N CYS A 113 -3.76 -21.50 -4.35
CA CYS A 113 -3.04 -20.24 -4.26
C CYS A 113 -1.73 -20.32 -3.47
N ASP A 114 -1.13 -21.48 -3.38
CA ASP A 114 0.12 -21.71 -2.64
C ASP A 114 0.02 -21.25 -1.15
N PHE A 115 -1.16 -21.39 -0.54
CA PHE A 115 -1.38 -21.01 0.85
C PHE A 115 -0.58 -21.91 1.79
N LYS A 116 0.19 -21.28 2.69
CA LYS A 116 0.99 -21.99 3.70
C LYS A 116 0.85 -21.27 5.04
N GLU A 117 0.44 -22.02 6.08
CA GLU A 117 0.50 -21.52 7.46
C GLU A 117 1.96 -21.55 7.92
N VAL A 118 2.46 -20.42 8.36
CA VAL A 118 3.83 -20.22 8.83
C VAL A 118 3.86 -19.18 9.95
N PRO A 119 4.81 -19.24 10.89
CA PRO A 119 4.96 -18.18 11.88
C PRO A 119 5.45 -16.87 11.25
N ALA A 120 5.10 -15.75 11.89
CA ALA A 120 5.67 -14.44 11.61
C ALA A 120 6.56 -13.98 12.76
N TYR A 121 7.66 -13.31 12.43
CA TYR A 121 8.65 -12.84 13.37
C TYR A 121 8.95 -11.36 13.14
N ILE A 122 8.98 -10.59 14.22
CA ILE A 122 9.64 -9.28 14.23
C ILE A 122 10.88 -9.40 15.10
N TYR A 123 12.04 -9.09 14.51
CA TYR A 123 13.33 -9.26 15.15
C TYR A 123 14.06 -7.93 15.35
N SER A 124 15.03 -7.95 16.27
CA SER A 124 15.98 -6.86 16.49
C SER A 124 17.41 -7.35 16.45
N LEU A 125 18.29 -6.52 15.88
CA LEU A 125 19.73 -6.72 15.88
C LEU A 125 20.44 -6.02 17.05
N ASN A 126 19.77 -5.11 17.76
CA ASN A 126 20.38 -4.24 18.76
C ASN A 126 19.82 -4.45 20.16
N GLU A 127 18.53 -4.26 20.36
CA GLU A 127 17.90 -4.27 21.69
C GLU A 127 16.56 -5.04 21.69
N VAL A 128 16.19 -5.62 22.83
CA VAL A 128 15.02 -6.48 22.93
C VAL A 128 13.90 -5.93 23.82
N ASP A 129 14.11 -4.86 24.53
CA ASP A 129 13.15 -4.33 25.50
C ASP A 129 11.79 -4.01 24.89
N LYS A 130 11.78 -3.46 23.67
CA LYS A 130 10.54 -3.17 22.94
C LYS A 130 9.84 -4.46 22.50
N ILE A 131 10.61 -5.46 22.08
CA ILE A 131 10.09 -6.78 21.69
C ILE A 131 9.45 -7.47 22.90
N ILE A 132 10.09 -7.45 24.06
CA ILE A 132 9.55 -8.05 25.29
C ILE A 132 8.22 -7.40 25.67
N LYS A 133 8.16 -6.06 25.67
CA LYS A 133 6.91 -5.31 25.95
C LYS A 133 5.80 -5.65 24.96
N GLU A 134 6.15 -5.86 23.71
CA GLU A 134 5.19 -6.25 22.66
C GLU A 134 4.68 -7.68 22.85
N VAL A 135 5.56 -8.61 23.27
CA VAL A 135 5.15 -9.99 23.64
C VAL A 135 4.13 -9.96 24.78
N GLU A 136 4.37 -9.16 25.83
CA GLU A 136 3.45 -9.01 26.95
C GLU A 136 2.11 -8.41 26.49
N ALA A 137 2.16 -7.36 25.69
CA ALA A 137 0.98 -6.72 25.13
C ALA A 137 0.16 -7.68 24.25
N ALA A 138 0.80 -8.39 23.33
CA ALA A 138 0.15 -9.36 22.48
C ALA A 138 -0.51 -10.50 23.28
N LYS A 139 0.17 -11.04 24.27
CA LYS A 139 -0.39 -12.08 25.19
C LYS A 139 -1.59 -11.55 25.95
N LYS A 140 -1.53 -10.33 26.45
CA LYS A 140 -2.64 -9.68 27.18
C LYS A 140 -3.89 -9.56 26.30
N LEU A 141 -3.71 -9.34 25.01
CA LEU A 141 -4.78 -9.29 24.00
C LEU A 141 -5.22 -10.68 23.50
N GLY A 142 -4.63 -11.77 24.01
CA GLY A 142 -4.99 -13.14 23.66
C GLY A 142 -4.33 -13.69 22.39
N ILE A 143 -3.32 -13.00 21.85
CA ILE A 143 -2.53 -13.47 20.71
C ILE A 143 -1.50 -14.49 21.21
N LYS A 144 -1.31 -15.59 20.46
CA LYS A 144 -0.29 -16.60 20.74
C LYS A 144 1.09 -16.10 20.31
N ALA A 145 1.69 -15.26 21.14
CA ALA A 145 3.00 -14.67 20.93
C ALA A 145 4.03 -15.23 21.91
N GLU A 146 5.28 -15.32 21.48
CA GLU A 146 6.40 -15.77 22.33
C GLU A 146 7.68 -15.00 22.00
N PHE A 147 8.52 -14.79 23.01
CA PHE A 147 9.88 -14.26 22.81
C PHE A 147 10.80 -15.39 22.39
N ILE A 148 11.63 -15.15 21.38
CA ILE A 148 12.59 -16.11 20.84
C ILE A 148 13.95 -15.44 20.71
N GLU A 149 15.00 -16.09 21.20
CA GLU A 149 16.39 -15.59 21.09
C GLU A 149 17.05 -15.93 19.76
N LYS A 150 16.60 -17.02 19.10
CA LYS A 150 17.20 -17.47 17.83
C LYS A 150 16.12 -17.67 16.77
N ILE A 151 16.40 -17.22 15.60
CA ILE A 151 15.54 -17.39 14.42
C ILE A 151 16.36 -17.88 13.22
N ASP A 152 15.68 -18.47 12.25
CA ASP A 152 16.29 -19.13 11.09
C ASP A 152 16.58 -18.13 9.95
N ILE A 153 17.41 -17.13 10.22
CA ILE A 153 17.98 -16.24 9.21
C ILE A 153 19.46 -15.98 9.53
N PRO A 154 20.33 -15.72 8.52
CA PRO A 154 21.77 -15.58 8.70
C PRO A 154 22.16 -14.19 9.25
N LEU A 155 21.58 -13.80 10.38
CA LEU A 155 21.86 -12.53 11.07
C LEU A 155 22.06 -12.79 12.56
N ASP A 156 22.93 -11.98 13.21
CA ASP A 156 23.12 -12.00 14.65
C ASP A 156 21.97 -11.27 15.36
N VAL A 157 20.83 -11.96 15.47
CA VAL A 157 19.62 -11.43 16.08
C VAL A 157 19.73 -11.47 17.60
N LYS A 158 19.39 -10.37 18.28
CA LYS A 158 19.35 -10.29 19.74
C LYS A 158 18.08 -10.86 20.35
N GLY A 159 16.99 -10.88 19.57
CA GLY A 159 15.73 -11.47 19.96
C GLY A 159 14.63 -11.14 18.95
N ALA A 160 13.57 -11.90 19.02
CA ALA A 160 12.39 -11.73 18.19
C ALA A 160 11.10 -12.02 18.96
N ILE A 161 10.02 -11.41 18.53
CA ILE A 161 8.67 -11.85 18.84
C ILE A 161 8.16 -12.75 17.73
N LYS A 162 7.64 -13.91 18.07
CA LYS A 162 7.03 -14.88 17.16
C LYS A 162 5.52 -14.91 17.35
N PHE A 163 4.77 -14.77 16.26
CA PHE A 163 3.35 -15.03 16.19
C PHE A 163 3.12 -16.35 15.47
N ASN A 164 2.43 -17.27 16.14
CA ASN A 164 2.03 -18.53 15.56
C ASN A 164 0.76 -18.36 14.69
N ASN A 165 0.45 -19.36 13.82
CA ASN A 165 -0.77 -19.41 13.02
C ASN A 165 -0.95 -18.20 12.06
N GLN A 166 0.14 -17.67 11.56
CA GLN A 166 0.12 -16.69 10.48
C GLN A 166 0.19 -17.41 9.13
N ALA A 167 0.14 -16.72 8.01
CA ALA A 167 0.14 -17.36 6.71
C ALA A 167 0.81 -16.54 5.61
N GLN A 168 1.08 -17.21 4.51
CA GLN A 168 1.51 -16.61 3.25
C GLN A 168 0.85 -17.33 2.07
N PHE A 169 0.74 -16.65 0.93
CA PHE A 169 0.07 -17.21 -0.24
C PHE A 169 0.49 -16.50 -1.54
N ASN A 170 -0.08 -16.89 -2.66
CA ASN A 170 -0.05 -16.18 -3.93
C ASN A 170 -1.35 -15.34 -4.05
N PRO A 171 -1.28 -14.01 -3.92
CA PRO A 171 -2.47 -13.18 -3.89
C PRO A 171 -3.19 -13.13 -5.24
N LEU A 172 -2.48 -13.22 -6.37
CA LEU A 172 -3.12 -13.15 -7.68
C LEU A 172 -3.89 -14.43 -8.01
N LYS A 173 -3.38 -15.60 -7.65
CA LYS A 173 -4.12 -16.87 -7.80
C LYS A 173 -5.39 -16.87 -6.96
N PHE A 174 -5.32 -16.39 -5.71
CA PHE A 174 -6.47 -16.24 -4.83
C PHE A 174 -7.52 -15.30 -5.44
N LEU A 175 -7.09 -14.11 -5.86
CA LEU A 175 -7.98 -13.10 -6.42
C LEU A 175 -8.59 -13.53 -7.75
N LYS A 176 -7.86 -14.27 -8.58
CA LYS A 176 -8.39 -14.79 -9.85
C LYS A 176 -9.64 -15.63 -9.61
N ASP A 177 -9.63 -16.52 -8.62
CA ASP A 177 -10.78 -17.34 -8.30
C ASP A 177 -11.98 -16.51 -7.84
N ILE A 178 -11.82 -15.71 -6.77
CA ILE A 178 -12.94 -15.00 -6.16
C ILE A 178 -13.47 -13.84 -7.01
N SER A 179 -12.71 -13.36 -7.99
CA SER A 179 -13.14 -12.27 -8.89
C SER A 179 -13.97 -12.77 -10.08
N ASN A 180 -14.02 -14.07 -10.36
CA ASN A 180 -14.75 -14.61 -11.52
C ASN A 180 -16.26 -14.34 -11.47
N GLU A 181 -16.83 -14.20 -10.28
CA GLU A 181 -18.25 -13.93 -10.06
C GLU A 181 -18.61 -12.44 -10.04
N LEU A 182 -17.60 -11.56 -10.21
CA LEU A 182 -17.76 -10.11 -10.10
C LEU A 182 -17.84 -9.43 -11.48
N VAL A 183 -18.69 -8.43 -11.60
CA VAL A 183 -18.70 -7.51 -12.73
C VAL A 183 -17.61 -6.45 -12.48
N ILE A 184 -16.57 -6.46 -13.31
CA ILE A 184 -15.42 -5.56 -13.18
C ILE A 184 -15.17 -4.89 -14.53
N TYR A 185 -15.11 -3.58 -14.56
CA TYR A 185 -14.68 -2.79 -15.72
C TYR A 185 -13.25 -2.31 -15.52
N GLU A 186 -12.34 -2.80 -16.36
CA GLU A 186 -10.94 -2.36 -16.41
C GLU A 186 -10.80 -1.06 -17.22
N ASN A 187 -9.64 -0.41 -17.14
CA ASN A 187 -9.33 0.82 -17.89
C ASN A 187 -10.44 1.88 -17.80
N THR A 188 -11.10 1.93 -16.65
CA THR A 188 -12.22 2.83 -16.34
C THR A 188 -11.87 3.64 -15.11
N ARG A 189 -11.46 4.88 -15.33
CA ARG A 189 -10.98 5.77 -14.27
C ARG A 189 -12.11 6.61 -13.68
N ALA A 190 -12.33 6.50 -12.37
CA ALA A 190 -13.16 7.46 -11.65
C ALA A 190 -12.46 8.83 -11.58
N ILE A 191 -13.15 9.88 -12.01
CA ILE A 191 -12.65 11.26 -12.04
C ILE A 191 -13.27 12.07 -10.89
N LYS A 192 -14.56 11.90 -10.64
CA LYS A 192 -15.32 12.69 -9.65
C LYS A 192 -16.41 11.84 -9.00
N ILE A 193 -16.58 12.04 -7.70
CA ILE A 193 -17.65 11.41 -6.92
C ILE A 193 -18.52 12.52 -6.32
N GLU A 194 -19.83 12.51 -6.60
CA GLU A 194 -20.79 13.47 -6.10
C GLU A 194 -22.05 12.74 -5.63
N LYS A 195 -22.27 12.72 -4.33
CA LYS A 195 -23.41 12.00 -3.71
C LYS A 195 -23.44 10.51 -4.12
N ASN A 196 -24.38 10.14 -4.99
CA ASN A 196 -24.59 8.79 -5.51
C ASN A 196 -24.09 8.62 -6.97
N LEU A 197 -23.40 9.61 -7.54
CA LEU A 197 -22.92 9.61 -8.93
C LEU A 197 -21.42 9.61 -8.98
N VAL A 198 -20.82 8.69 -9.75
CA VAL A 198 -19.41 8.64 -10.10
C VAL A 198 -19.25 8.93 -11.57
N SER A 199 -18.55 10.02 -11.87
CA SER A 199 -18.12 10.32 -13.25
C SER A 199 -16.80 9.63 -13.54
N THR A 200 -16.73 8.93 -14.66
CA THR A 200 -15.52 8.27 -15.17
C THR A 200 -15.08 8.86 -16.49
N ASP A 201 -13.94 8.45 -17.01
CA ASP A 201 -13.48 8.78 -18.37
C ASP A 201 -14.25 8.02 -19.47
N LYS A 202 -15.19 7.12 -19.11
CA LYS A 202 -15.94 6.24 -20.03
C LYS A 202 -17.46 6.38 -19.92
N GLY A 203 -17.96 7.09 -18.91
CA GLY A 203 -19.40 7.26 -18.64
C GLY A 203 -19.64 7.56 -17.17
N ARG A 204 -20.89 7.52 -16.74
CA ARG A 204 -21.30 7.81 -15.37
C ARG A 204 -21.94 6.59 -14.73
N ILE A 205 -21.71 6.42 -13.45
CA ILE A 205 -22.28 5.31 -12.68
C ILE A 205 -23.06 5.88 -11.50
N GLU A 206 -24.35 5.62 -11.48
CA GLU A 206 -25.23 5.92 -10.35
C GLU A 206 -25.28 4.69 -9.42
N ALA A 207 -25.01 4.88 -8.11
CA ALA A 207 -25.00 3.79 -7.14
C ALA A 207 -25.61 4.21 -5.80
N ASN A 208 -26.33 3.30 -5.12
CA ASN A 208 -26.85 3.53 -3.79
C ASN A 208 -25.74 3.62 -2.75
N HIS A 209 -24.68 2.81 -2.93
CA HIS A 209 -23.50 2.76 -2.09
C HIS A 209 -22.23 2.85 -2.94
N ILE A 210 -21.26 3.64 -2.50
CA ILE A 210 -19.97 3.82 -3.18
C ILE A 210 -18.84 3.45 -2.22
N VAL A 211 -17.96 2.56 -2.62
CA VAL A 211 -16.78 2.16 -1.85
C VAL A 211 -15.51 2.66 -2.54
N ILE A 212 -14.71 3.45 -1.84
CA ILE A 212 -13.41 3.94 -2.30
C ILE A 212 -12.33 2.99 -1.79
N ALA A 213 -11.84 2.12 -2.68
CA ALA A 213 -10.77 1.13 -2.43
C ALA A 213 -9.55 1.38 -3.34
N THR A 214 -9.27 2.65 -3.63
CA THR A 214 -8.26 3.12 -4.59
C THR A 214 -6.84 3.21 -4.02
N HIS A 215 -6.54 2.52 -2.94
CA HIS A 215 -5.31 2.63 -2.16
C HIS A 215 -5.19 3.98 -1.46
N TYR A 216 -4.98 5.07 -2.18
CA TYR A 216 -5.15 6.44 -1.68
C TYR A 216 -6.50 6.99 -2.17
N PRO A 217 -7.33 7.58 -1.29
CA PRO A 217 -8.64 8.13 -1.68
C PRO A 217 -8.50 9.26 -2.70
N ILE A 218 -9.34 9.20 -3.75
CA ILE A 218 -9.33 10.19 -4.83
C ILE A 218 -10.11 11.47 -4.51
N MET A 219 -10.89 11.48 -3.42
CA MET A 219 -11.60 12.65 -2.92
C MET A 219 -10.77 13.36 -1.86
N ASN A 220 -10.54 14.65 -2.02
CA ASN A 220 -9.85 15.45 -1.00
C ASN A 220 -10.78 15.85 0.15
N ALA A 221 -11.98 16.33 -0.16
CA ALA A 221 -12.98 16.75 0.81
C ALA A 221 -14.27 15.91 0.66
N PRO A 222 -15.01 15.66 1.74
CA PRO A 222 -14.82 16.15 3.11
C PRO A 222 -13.91 15.28 4.00
N GLY A 223 -13.25 14.24 3.49
CA GLY A 223 -12.46 13.29 4.30
C GLY A 223 -11.10 13.81 4.76
N TYR A 224 -10.50 14.73 3.99
CA TYR A 224 -9.19 15.36 4.26
C TYR A 224 -8.07 14.34 4.56
N TYR A 225 -8.04 13.21 3.82
CA TYR A 225 -7.08 12.12 4.04
C TYR A 225 -5.64 12.55 3.80
N PHE A 226 -5.41 13.58 2.98
CA PHE A 226 -4.09 14.18 2.77
C PHE A 226 -3.47 14.80 4.04
N MET A 227 -4.27 15.06 5.07
CA MET A 227 -3.80 15.52 6.39
C MET A 227 -3.57 14.36 7.37
N LYS A 228 -3.96 13.16 7.04
CA LYS A 228 -4.02 12.00 7.95
C LYS A 228 -3.04 10.89 7.57
N MET A 229 -2.42 10.97 6.41
CA MET A 229 -1.49 9.95 5.93
C MET A 229 -0.57 10.46 4.84
N HIS A 230 0.59 9.84 4.74
CA HIS A 230 1.56 10.00 3.66
C HIS A 230 1.79 8.67 2.96
N GLN A 231 2.66 8.64 1.95
CA GLN A 231 3.02 7.39 1.28
C GLN A 231 4.51 7.11 1.39
N GLU A 232 4.84 5.84 1.59
CA GLU A 232 6.20 5.32 1.62
C GLU A 232 6.42 4.28 0.53
N ARG A 233 7.65 4.23 0.02
CA ARG A 233 8.07 3.18 -0.90
C ARG A 233 8.99 2.21 -0.21
N SER A 234 8.78 0.92 -0.50
CA SER A 234 9.65 -0.18 -0.09
C SER A 234 10.07 -0.98 -1.31
N TYR A 235 11.28 -1.53 -1.28
CA TYR A 235 11.89 -2.23 -2.39
C TYR A 235 12.03 -3.71 -2.06
N VAL A 236 11.93 -4.57 -3.07
CA VAL A 236 12.02 -6.02 -2.93
C VAL A 236 12.86 -6.58 -4.06
N ILE A 237 13.74 -7.53 -3.73
CA ILE A 237 14.44 -8.39 -4.68
C ILE A 237 14.11 -9.85 -4.38
N ALA A 238 13.98 -10.66 -5.42
CA ALA A 238 13.79 -12.10 -5.30
C ALA A 238 15.05 -12.82 -5.74
N LEU A 239 15.58 -13.67 -4.87
CA LEU A 239 16.89 -14.27 -4.97
C LEU A 239 16.80 -15.79 -5.16
N GLU A 240 17.54 -16.33 -6.11
CA GLU A 240 17.87 -17.75 -6.26
C GLU A 240 19.17 -18.09 -5.51
N ASN A 241 19.44 -19.37 -5.31
CA ASN A 241 20.64 -19.91 -4.66
C ASN A 241 20.80 -19.37 -3.22
N THR A 242 19.71 -19.38 -2.47
CA THR A 242 19.66 -19.09 -1.04
C THR A 242 19.06 -20.30 -0.32
N ASP A 243 19.32 -20.40 0.98
CA ASP A 243 18.63 -21.37 1.81
C ASP A 243 17.14 -21.03 1.91
N SER A 244 16.30 -22.06 1.98
CA SER A 244 14.88 -21.88 2.24
C SER A 244 14.67 -21.68 3.73
N ILE A 245 13.96 -20.61 4.07
CA ILE A 245 13.62 -20.29 5.46
C ILE A 245 12.14 -20.61 5.74
N GLU A 246 11.85 -21.06 6.96
CA GLU A 246 10.47 -21.26 7.43
C GLU A 246 10.01 -20.06 8.25
N GLY A 247 8.95 -19.40 7.75
CA GLY A 247 8.39 -18.21 8.38
C GLY A 247 8.55 -16.93 7.58
N MET A 248 8.07 -15.87 8.18
CA MET A 248 8.12 -14.51 7.64
C MET A 248 8.81 -13.62 8.67
N TYR A 249 9.87 -12.94 8.27
CA TYR A 249 10.72 -12.18 9.18
C TYR A 249 10.73 -10.72 8.79
N ILE A 250 10.69 -9.82 9.76
CA ILE A 250 10.76 -8.37 9.57
C ILE A 250 11.61 -7.76 10.68
N ASP A 251 12.57 -6.95 10.30
CA ASP A 251 13.33 -6.09 11.20
C ASP A 251 12.47 -4.89 11.59
N TYR A 252 12.28 -4.66 12.88
CA TYR A 252 11.53 -3.49 13.35
C TYR A 252 12.36 -2.20 13.28
N GLU A 253 13.66 -2.30 13.02
CA GLU A 253 14.55 -1.15 12.97
C GLU A 253 14.46 -0.40 11.63
N LYS A 254 15.12 0.75 11.57
CA LYS A 254 15.00 1.73 10.48
C LYS A 254 15.26 1.17 9.05
N LYS A 255 16.09 0.10 8.92
CA LYS A 255 16.36 -0.52 7.61
C LYS A 255 15.22 -1.43 7.15
N GLY A 256 14.47 -2.01 8.09
CA GLY A 256 13.26 -2.77 7.85
C GLY A 256 13.45 -3.96 6.92
N TYR A 257 14.58 -4.67 7.01
CA TYR A 257 14.80 -5.84 6.18
C TYR A 257 13.78 -6.94 6.49
N SER A 258 13.15 -7.46 5.44
CA SER A 258 12.17 -8.53 5.58
C SER A 258 12.50 -9.71 4.69
N PHE A 259 12.22 -10.91 5.19
CA PHE A 259 12.52 -12.15 4.51
C PHE A 259 11.30 -13.05 4.47
N ARG A 260 11.15 -13.76 3.38
CA ARG A 260 10.19 -14.85 3.26
C ARG A 260 10.56 -15.73 2.03
N SER A 261 10.38 -17.05 2.14
CA SER A 261 10.58 -17.95 1.00
C SER A 261 9.30 -18.16 0.18
N TYR A 262 9.45 -18.29 -1.14
CA TYR A 262 8.39 -18.67 -2.05
C TYR A 262 8.95 -19.43 -3.25
N LYS A 263 8.54 -20.70 -3.40
CA LYS A 263 8.91 -21.57 -4.54
C LYS A 263 10.42 -21.55 -4.88
N GLY A 264 11.26 -21.75 -3.87
CA GLY A 264 12.72 -21.80 -4.03
C GLY A 264 13.37 -20.43 -4.19
N LEU A 265 12.62 -19.36 -4.08
CA LEU A 265 13.16 -18.00 -4.06
C LEU A 265 13.07 -17.42 -2.65
N LEU A 266 14.06 -16.63 -2.28
CA LEU A 266 14.02 -15.76 -1.11
C LEU A 266 13.58 -14.36 -1.53
N LEU A 267 12.48 -13.87 -0.97
CA LEU A 267 12.05 -12.48 -1.13
C LEU A 267 12.71 -11.65 -0.02
N LEU A 268 13.64 -10.80 -0.41
CA LEU A 268 14.30 -9.84 0.47
C LEU A 268 13.72 -8.45 0.20
N GLY A 269 13.01 -7.90 1.18
CA GLY A 269 12.47 -6.54 1.15
C GLY A 269 13.17 -5.60 2.11
N GLY A 270 12.94 -4.29 1.95
CA GLY A 270 13.46 -3.28 2.88
C GLY A 270 13.70 -1.91 2.23
N ILE A 271 14.53 -1.10 2.87
CA ILE A 271 14.91 0.25 2.42
C ILE A 271 13.65 1.13 2.22
N SER A 272 12.80 1.15 3.24
CA SER A 272 11.61 1.98 3.23
C SER A 272 11.96 3.46 3.37
N GLN A 273 11.30 4.31 2.59
CA GLN A 273 11.47 5.76 2.63
C GLN A 273 10.20 6.47 2.15
N ARG A 274 10.01 7.72 2.58
CA ARG A 274 8.91 8.54 2.08
C ARG A 274 9.01 8.70 0.56
N THR A 275 7.89 8.59 -0.14
CA THR A 275 7.84 8.80 -1.59
C THR A 275 8.36 10.20 -1.92
N GLY A 276 9.20 10.32 -2.95
CA GLY A 276 9.85 11.59 -3.32
C GLY A 276 11.17 11.90 -2.60
N GLU A 277 11.61 11.06 -1.66
CA GLU A 277 12.91 11.24 -0.97
C GLU A 277 14.07 10.43 -1.60
N ASN A 278 13.81 9.67 -2.66
CA ASN A 278 14.80 8.83 -3.34
C ASN A 278 15.52 9.53 -4.51
N GLY A 279 15.81 10.81 -4.41
CA GLY A 279 16.38 11.59 -5.51
C GLY A 279 17.70 11.03 -6.08
N ASN A 280 18.52 10.44 -5.23
CA ASN A 280 19.80 9.85 -5.64
C ASN A 280 19.70 8.39 -6.12
N GLY A 281 18.55 7.72 -5.96
CA GLY A 281 18.38 6.30 -6.26
C GLY A 281 19.21 5.37 -5.37
N GLY A 282 19.48 4.16 -5.88
CA GLY A 282 20.38 3.18 -5.24
C GLY A 282 19.71 2.33 -4.15
N SER A 283 18.39 2.33 -4.03
CA SER A 283 17.67 1.50 -3.06
C SER A 283 17.78 0.01 -3.37
N TYR A 284 17.68 -0.35 -4.64
CA TYR A 284 17.94 -1.74 -5.06
C TYR A 284 19.40 -2.14 -4.86
N ASP A 285 20.35 -1.24 -5.09
CA ASP A 285 21.77 -1.55 -4.91
C ASP A 285 22.13 -1.78 -3.44
N LYS A 286 21.48 -1.06 -2.51
CA LYS A 286 21.59 -1.34 -1.07
C LYS A 286 21.06 -2.73 -0.72
N LEU A 287 19.93 -3.16 -1.28
CA LEU A 287 19.40 -4.51 -1.09
C LEU A 287 20.33 -5.57 -1.70
N ARG A 288 20.84 -5.34 -2.92
CA ARG A 288 21.80 -6.24 -3.59
C ARG A 288 23.09 -6.41 -2.78
N LYS A 289 23.63 -5.30 -2.28
CA LYS A 289 24.82 -5.32 -1.43
C LYS A 289 24.56 -6.14 -0.16
N PHE A 290 23.48 -5.85 0.56
CA PHE A 290 23.12 -6.61 1.75
C PHE A 290 22.88 -8.09 1.44
N ALA A 291 22.18 -8.40 0.35
CA ALA A 291 21.98 -9.79 -0.08
C ALA A 291 23.30 -10.53 -0.30
N LYS A 292 24.30 -9.88 -0.89
CA LYS A 292 25.63 -10.48 -1.12
C LYS A 292 26.45 -10.67 0.16
N GLU A 293 26.23 -9.83 1.16
CA GLU A 293 26.86 -9.97 2.48
C GLU A 293 26.36 -11.22 3.21
N ILE A 294 25.05 -11.51 3.14
CA ILE A 294 24.42 -12.63 3.89
C ILE A 294 24.25 -13.90 3.06
N TYR A 295 24.13 -13.79 1.73
CA TYR A 295 24.00 -14.89 0.77
C TYR A 295 24.94 -14.66 -0.42
N PRO A 296 26.26 -14.89 -0.31
CA PRO A 296 27.25 -14.56 -1.35
C PRO A 296 26.96 -15.17 -2.72
N ASN A 297 26.39 -16.39 -2.74
CA ASN A 297 26.08 -17.13 -3.97
C ASN A 297 24.73 -16.78 -4.59
N SER A 298 23.94 -15.90 -3.94
CA SER A 298 22.59 -15.53 -4.41
C SER A 298 22.62 -14.85 -5.78
N LYS A 299 21.59 -15.06 -6.58
CA LYS A 299 21.37 -14.36 -7.86
C LYS A 299 20.00 -13.73 -7.85
N GLU A 300 19.92 -12.45 -8.23
CA GLU A 300 18.64 -11.77 -8.41
C GLU A 300 17.91 -12.28 -9.64
N LYS A 301 16.64 -12.64 -9.48
CA LYS A 301 15.74 -13.06 -10.55
C LYS A 301 14.69 -12.01 -10.87
N TYR A 302 14.12 -11.36 -9.85
CA TYR A 302 13.11 -10.32 -9.96
C TYR A 302 13.42 -9.19 -8.99
N HIS A 303 12.95 -7.98 -9.33
CA HIS A 303 12.89 -6.86 -8.40
C HIS A 303 11.67 -5.99 -8.69
N TRP A 304 11.10 -5.44 -7.64
CA TRP A 304 9.96 -4.52 -7.70
C TRP A 304 9.90 -3.66 -6.45
N SER A 305 9.00 -2.71 -6.47
CA SER A 305 8.72 -1.85 -5.32
C SER A 305 7.22 -1.79 -5.06
N ALA A 306 6.87 -1.48 -3.84
CA ALA A 306 5.51 -1.20 -3.41
C ALA A 306 5.42 0.20 -2.81
N GLN A 307 4.26 0.84 -2.91
CA GLN A 307 3.99 2.11 -2.27
C GLN A 307 2.82 1.94 -1.31
N ASP A 308 3.01 2.28 -0.05
CA ASP A 308 2.04 2.07 1.00
C ASP A 308 1.57 3.37 1.61
N CYS A 309 0.26 3.47 1.88
CA CYS A 309 -0.33 4.57 2.63
C CYS A 309 -0.12 4.34 4.12
N ILE A 310 0.63 5.23 4.75
CA ILE A 310 0.96 5.21 6.17
C ILE A 310 0.10 6.25 6.89
N THR A 311 -0.70 5.79 7.85
CA THR A 311 -1.53 6.64 8.70
C THR A 311 -0.72 7.19 9.86
N ILE A 312 -1.10 8.35 10.36
CA ILE A 312 -0.38 9.00 11.46
C ILE A 312 -0.48 8.26 12.81
N ASP A 313 -1.50 7.41 12.97
CA ASP A 313 -1.76 6.64 14.18
C ASP A 313 -1.49 5.13 14.01
N GLY A 314 -0.97 4.71 12.86
CA GLY A 314 -0.64 3.31 12.56
C GLY A 314 -1.86 2.40 12.33
N ILE A 315 -3.08 2.92 12.33
CA ILE A 315 -4.32 2.14 12.17
C ILE A 315 -4.97 2.45 10.81
N PRO A 316 -5.40 1.45 10.02
CA PRO A 316 -6.14 1.69 8.77
C PRO A 316 -7.42 2.50 8.95
N TYR A 317 -7.80 3.27 7.94
CA TYR A 317 -9.12 3.93 7.87
C TYR A 317 -10.08 3.06 7.08
N ILE A 318 -11.05 2.46 7.79
CA ILE A 318 -12.03 1.54 7.22
C ILE A 318 -13.44 1.90 7.73
N GLY A 319 -14.38 2.14 6.82
CA GLY A 319 -15.76 2.45 7.20
C GLY A 319 -16.37 3.59 6.40
N ARG A 320 -17.32 4.32 7.00
CA ARG A 320 -17.94 5.48 6.33
C ARG A 320 -16.92 6.58 6.10
N TYR A 321 -16.89 7.12 4.88
CA TYR A 321 -15.91 8.09 4.42
C TYR A 321 -15.89 9.37 5.28
N SER A 322 -17.07 9.90 5.59
CA SER A 322 -17.25 11.05 6.47
C SER A 322 -18.67 11.07 7.07
N ASN A 323 -18.93 12.02 7.98
CA ASN A 323 -20.27 12.21 8.54
C ASN A 323 -21.29 12.72 7.52
N SER A 324 -20.84 13.53 6.55
CA SER A 324 -21.69 14.12 5.52
C SER A 324 -21.94 13.23 4.30
N THR A 325 -21.32 12.05 4.26
CA THR A 325 -21.40 11.10 3.13
C THR A 325 -21.79 9.70 3.62
N PRO A 326 -23.04 9.50 4.10
CA PRO A 326 -23.43 8.28 4.81
C PRO A 326 -23.39 7.00 3.95
N ASN A 327 -23.46 7.13 2.64
CA ASN A 327 -23.45 6.04 1.65
C ASN A 327 -22.12 5.90 0.92
N ILE A 328 -21.08 6.66 1.31
CA ILE A 328 -19.73 6.52 0.78
C ILE A 328 -18.83 5.90 1.85
N TYR A 329 -18.08 4.88 1.47
CA TYR A 329 -17.18 4.11 2.34
C TYR A 329 -15.76 4.18 1.83
N VAL A 330 -14.80 3.92 2.70
CA VAL A 330 -13.37 3.94 2.38
C VAL A 330 -12.64 2.77 3.01
N ALA A 331 -11.64 2.28 2.28
CA ALA A 331 -10.65 1.31 2.74
C ALA A 331 -9.26 1.80 2.32
N THR A 332 -8.48 2.33 3.27
CA THR A 332 -7.17 2.97 3.00
C THR A 332 -6.26 2.97 4.22
N GLY A 333 -5.00 3.39 4.03
CA GLY A 333 -4.05 3.54 5.12
C GLY A 333 -3.61 2.21 5.72
N PHE A 334 -3.28 1.22 4.89
CA PHE A 334 -3.02 -0.16 5.35
C PHE A 334 -1.63 -0.36 5.95
N ASN A 335 -0.79 0.66 6.04
CA ASN A 335 0.49 0.65 6.77
C ASN A 335 1.39 -0.56 6.43
N LYS A 336 1.48 -0.96 5.16
CA LYS A 336 2.20 -2.17 4.65
C LYS A 336 1.53 -3.52 4.99
N TRP A 337 0.41 -3.52 5.72
CA TRP A 337 -0.32 -4.72 6.17
C TRP A 337 -1.60 -4.97 5.34
N GLY A 338 -1.48 -4.82 4.03
CA GLY A 338 -2.60 -4.80 3.10
C GLY A 338 -3.41 -6.09 3.05
N MET A 339 -2.84 -7.26 3.39
CA MET A 339 -3.55 -8.53 3.30
C MET A 339 -4.67 -8.62 4.37
N THR A 340 -4.33 -8.55 5.64
CA THR A 340 -5.33 -8.61 6.71
C THR A 340 -6.22 -7.39 6.72
N SER A 341 -5.68 -6.18 6.48
CA SER A 341 -6.48 -4.95 6.40
C SER A 341 -7.53 -4.98 5.29
N ALA A 342 -7.25 -5.61 4.15
CA ALA A 342 -8.23 -5.79 3.07
C ALA A 342 -9.37 -6.73 3.48
N MET A 343 -9.09 -7.82 4.19
CA MET A 343 -10.12 -8.71 4.71
C MET A 343 -10.94 -8.03 5.82
N VAL A 344 -10.29 -7.29 6.72
CA VAL A 344 -10.99 -6.47 7.73
C VAL A 344 -11.90 -5.45 7.06
N SER A 345 -11.45 -4.83 5.96
CA SER A 345 -12.26 -3.91 5.16
C SER A 345 -13.50 -4.60 4.59
N ALA A 346 -13.33 -5.82 4.07
CA ALA A 346 -14.45 -6.59 3.54
C ALA A 346 -15.49 -6.92 4.62
N MET A 347 -15.06 -7.33 5.81
CA MET A 347 -15.97 -7.60 6.92
C MET A 347 -16.73 -6.34 7.37
N ILE A 348 -16.03 -5.23 7.64
CA ILE A 348 -16.64 -4.02 8.19
C ILE A 348 -17.55 -3.33 7.17
N ILE A 349 -17.07 -3.14 5.94
CA ILE A 349 -17.82 -2.37 4.93
C ILE A 349 -19.03 -3.17 4.44
N SER A 350 -18.91 -4.49 4.29
CA SER A 350 -20.05 -5.32 3.91
C SER A 350 -21.13 -5.30 4.98
N ASP A 351 -20.76 -5.42 6.27
CA ASP A 351 -21.75 -5.30 7.36
C ASP A 351 -22.48 -3.95 7.32
N PHE A 352 -21.76 -2.85 7.13
CA PHE A 352 -22.40 -1.52 7.05
C PHE A 352 -23.37 -1.37 5.87
N ILE A 353 -23.01 -1.92 4.69
CA ILE A 353 -23.88 -1.88 3.50
C ILE A 353 -25.11 -2.78 3.67
N LEU A 354 -24.98 -3.88 4.43
CA LEU A 354 -26.07 -4.80 4.76
C LEU A 354 -26.94 -4.30 5.93
N GLY A 355 -26.58 -3.18 6.55
CA GLY A 355 -27.31 -2.61 7.69
C GLY A 355 -26.97 -3.27 9.04
N ASN A 356 -25.89 -4.05 9.10
CA ASN A 356 -25.45 -4.71 10.32
C ASN A 356 -24.46 -3.85 11.09
N GLU A 357 -24.41 -4.04 12.41
CA GLU A 357 -23.34 -3.54 13.25
C GLU A 357 -22.10 -4.45 13.14
N ASN A 358 -20.91 -3.86 13.19
CA ASN A 358 -19.66 -4.61 13.24
C ASN A 358 -18.85 -4.20 14.48
N LYS A 359 -18.59 -5.16 15.36
CA LYS A 359 -17.92 -4.94 16.65
C LYS A 359 -16.49 -4.41 16.56
N PHE A 360 -15.86 -4.50 15.39
CA PHE A 360 -14.49 -4.01 15.16
C PHE A 360 -14.46 -2.60 14.56
N SER A 361 -15.61 -2.08 14.15
CA SER A 361 -15.69 -0.86 13.31
C SER A 361 -15.16 0.39 14.01
N GLU A 362 -15.21 0.45 15.35
CA GLU A 362 -14.84 1.65 16.10
C GLU A 362 -13.36 1.99 15.95
N ILE A 363 -12.46 1.03 16.18
CA ILE A 363 -11.00 1.24 16.10
C ILE A 363 -10.53 1.58 14.68
N PHE A 364 -11.21 1.07 13.63
CA PHE A 364 -10.86 1.36 12.24
C PHE A 364 -11.60 2.57 11.65
N SER A 365 -12.51 3.19 12.42
CA SER A 365 -13.35 4.28 11.93
C SER A 365 -12.53 5.46 11.40
N PRO A 366 -12.80 5.98 10.18
CA PRO A 366 -12.19 7.21 9.70
C PRO A 366 -12.49 8.45 10.56
N LYS A 367 -13.50 8.36 11.45
CA LYS A 367 -13.91 9.41 12.38
C LYS A 367 -13.09 9.46 13.66
N ARG A 368 -12.29 8.40 13.95
CA ARG A 368 -11.47 8.30 15.19
C ARG A 368 -10.36 9.35 15.29
N PHE A 369 -10.18 10.16 14.24
CA PHE A 369 -9.18 11.20 14.20
C PHE A 369 -9.48 12.25 15.26
N ASP A 370 -8.84 12.11 16.42
CA ASP A 370 -8.82 13.11 17.48
C ASP A 370 -7.53 13.92 17.37
N LEU A 371 -7.68 15.23 17.14
CA LEU A 371 -6.53 16.14 17.04
C LEU A 371 -5.64 16.09 18.29
N SER A 372 -6.20 15.77 19.45
CA SER A 372 -5.48 15.80 20.73
C SER A 372 -4.46 14.67 20.89
N LEU A 373 -4.78 13.47 20.38
CA LEU A 373 -3.90 12.28 20.45
C LEU A 373 -2.83 12.28 19.34
N SER A 374 -3.05 13.03 18.28
CA SER A 374 -2.20 13.00 17.08
C SER A 374 -1.29 14.23 16.94
N ILE A 375 -1.34 15.20 17.86
CA ILE A 375 -0.67 16.52 17.71
C ILE A 375 0.83 16.37 17.38
N ASN A 376 1.55 15.46 18.03
CA ASN A 376 2.99 15.30 17.78
C ASN A 376 3.29 14.65 16.42
N ASN A 377 2.48 13.69 16.00
CA ASN A 377 2.65 13.01 14.71
C ASN A 377 2.17 13.90 13.56
N ILE A 378 1.05 14.62 13.76
CA ILE A 378 0.53 15.61 12.82
C ILE A 378 1.54 16.76 12.68
N ALA A 379 2.10 17.26 13.77
CA ALA A 379 3.08 18.32 13.73
C ALA A 379 4.31 17.89 12.92
N ASN A 380 4.81 16.67 13.10
CA ASN A 380 5.94 16.15 12.35
C ASN A 380 5.61 15.97 10.86
N ASP A 381 4.46 15.40 10.51
CA ASP A 381 4.03 15.21 9.12
C ASP A 381 3.68 16.53 8.42
N LEU A 382 3.05 17.48 9.12
CA LEU A 382 2.80 18.83 8.63
C LEU A 382 4.09 19.62 8.49
N VAL A 383 5.05 19.47 9.41
CA VAL A 383 6.36 20.12 9.34
C VAL A 383 7.16 19.57 8.15
N GLU A 384 7.17 18.24 7.92
CA GLU A 384 7.82 17.68 6.73
C GLU A 384 7.12 18.10 5.44
N THR A 385 5.79 18.09 5.41
CA THR A 385 5.02 18.58 4.26
C THR A 385 5.25 20.09 4.04
N ALA A 386 5.27 20.91 5.12
CA ALA A 386 5.54 22.33 5.05
C ALA A 386 7.00 22.63 4.67
N LYS A 387 7.99 21.88 5.19
CA LYS A 387 9.39 21.99 4.77
C LYS A 387 9.52 21.74 3.27
N ASN A 388 8.89 20.67 2.75
CA ASN A 388 8.88 20.38 1.33
C ASN A 388 8.21 21.49 0.52
N PHE A 389 7.16 22.12 1.05
CA PHE A 389 6.48 23.26 0.41
C PHE A 389 7.30 24.57 0.44
N ILE A 390 8.06 24.81 1.52
CA ILE A 390 8.88 26.01 1.70
C ILE A 390 10.22 25.87 0.96
N ALA A 391 10.85 24.71 0.97
CA ALA A 391 12.07 24.42 0.23
C ALA A 391 11.91 24.69 -1.28
N GLN A 392 10.71 24.50 -1.82
CA GLN A 392 10.35 24.75 -3.20
C GLN A 392 10.55 26.21 -3.65
N LYS A 393 10.30 27.17 -2.74
CA LYS A 393 10.43 28.61 -3.05
C LYS A 393 11.87 29.10 -3.07
N ILE A 394 12.81 28.32 -2.52
CA ILE A 394 14.21 28.72 -2.31
C ILE A 394 15.17 27.99 -3.25
N SER A 395 14.76 26.85 -3.85
CA SER A 395 15.64 26.11 -4.78
C SER A 395 15.76 26.86 -6.10
N ILE A 396 16.95 27.38 -6.37
CA ILE A 396 17.32 27.93 -7.68
C ILE A 396 17.59 26.74 -8.61
N PRO A 397 17.00 26.71 -9.84
CA PRO A 397 17.33 25.68 -10.82
C PRO A 397 18.83 25.68 -11.08
N SER A 398 19.48 24.54 -10.97
CA SER A 398 20.94 24.47 -10.89
C SER A 398 21.65 24.26 -12.24
N SER A 399 20.91 24.13 -13.37
CA SER A 399 21.52 23.86 -14.66
C SER A 399 20.62 24.17 -15.86
N GLU A 400 21.23 24.42 -17.01
CA GLU A 400 20.57 24.42 -18.32
C GLU A 400 20.34 22.98 -18.79
N ILE A 401 19.37 22.75 -19.68
CA ILE A 401 19.00 21.41 -20.21
C ILE A 401 20.26 20.68 -20.76
N GLU A 402 21.18 21.43 -21.37
CA GLU A 402 22.40 20.89 -21.98
C GLU A 402 23.35 20.21 -20.95
N HIS A 403 23.30 20.62 -19.69
CA HIS A 403 24.14 20.05 -18.63
C HIS A 403 23.59 18.72 -18.08
N ILE A 404 22.35 18.33 -18.43
CA ILE A 404 21.80 17.03 -18.04
C ILE A 404 22.42 15.93 -18.89
N LYS A 405 23.11 15.00 -18.24
CA LYS A 405 23.74 13.85 -18.90
C LYS A 405 22.70 12.85 -19.39
N ASN A 406 22.99 12.11 -20.46
CA ASN A 406 22.15 11.02 -20.92
C ASN A 406 21.90 9.98 -19.81
N GLY A 407 20.67 9.54 -19.66
CA GLY A 407 20.20 8.63 -18.61
C GLY A 407 19.88 9.32 -17.27
N HIS A 408 19.97 10.65 -17.18
CA HIS A 408 19.73 11.42 -15.95
C HIS A 408 18.57 12.40 -16.09
N ALA A 409 18.10 12.87 -14.95
CA ALA A 409 17.08 13.92 -14.90
C ALA A 409 17.51 15.07 -13.97
N GLY A 410 16.90 16.21 -14.17
CA GLY A 410 17.11 17.40 -13.35
C GLY A 410 15.93 18.36 -13.44
N ILE A 411 15.91 19.33 -12.54
CA ILE A 411 14.99 20.47 -12.59
C ILE A 411 15.78 21.67 -13.13
N VAL A 412 15.28 22.26 -14.20
CA VAL A 412 15.92 23.38 -14.90
C VAL A 412 14.91 24.51 -15.13
N GLU A 413 15.42 25.69 -15.46
CA GLU A 413 14.60 26.78 -15.97
C GLU A 413 14.50 26.70 -17.49
N TYR A 414 13.28 26.66 -17.99
CA TYR A 414 12.99 26.68 -19.42
C TYR A 414 11.85 27.67 -19.69
N ASN A 415 12.08 28.62 -20.60
CA ASN A 415 11.12 29.70 -20.90
C ASN A 415 10.59 30.45 -19.67
N GLY A 416 11.43 30.67 -18.65
CA GLY A 416 11.04 31.36 -17.40
C GLY A 416 10.21 30.53 -16.43
N GLN A 417 10.13 29.21 -16.65
CA GLN A 417 9.40 28.27 -15.78
C GLN A 417 10.33 27.15 -15.32
N LYS A 418 10.10 26.65 -14.08
CA LYS A 418 10.74 25.43 -13.61
C LYS A 418 10.11 24.23 -14.26
N VAL A 419 10.92 23.42 -14.95
CA VAL A 419 10.51 22.16 -15.58
C VAL A 419 11.37 20.99 -15.13
N GLY A 420 10.79 19.82 -15.07
CA GLY A 420 11.51 18.57 -14.91
C GLY A 420 11.92 18.02 -16.26
N VAL A 421 13.20 17.72 -16.43
CA VAL A 421 13.71 17.17 -17.68
C VAL A 421 14.38 15.82 -17.39
N TYR A 422 13.97 14.78 -18.11
CA TYR A 422 14.69 13.52 -18.21
C TYR A 422 15.27 13.35 -19.59
N LYS A 423 16.56 13.04 -19.67
CA LYS A 423 17.27 12.74 -20.92
C LYS A 423 17.53 11.23 -20.97
N ASP A 424 16.95 10.52 -21.95
CA ASP A 424 17.17 9.08 -22.06
C ASP A 424 18.62 8.74 -22.49
N LYS A 425 18.96 7.45 -22.56
CA LYS A 425 20.31 7.00 -22.93
C LYS A 425 20.72 7.39 -24.34
N GLN A 426 19.74 7.68 -25.21
CA GLN A 426 19.91 8.13 -26.60
C GLN A 426 19.98 9.66 -26.74
N GLY A 427 19.79 10.39 -25.62
CA GLY A 427 19.80 11.85 -25.59
C GLY A 427 18.46 12.50 -25.91
N LYS A 428 17.36 11.72 -26.04
CA LYS A 428 16.02 12.27 -26.20
C LYS A 428 15.54 12.88 -24.89
N GLU A 429 15.04 14.09 -24.97
CA GLU A 429 14.54 14.87 -23.85
C GLU A 429 13.03 14.67 -23.64
N PHE A 430 12.62 14.59 -22.37
CA PHE A 430 11.23 14.54 -21.94
C PHE A 430 11.04 15.62 -20.87
N ILE A 431 10.19 16.58 -21.19
CA ILE A 431 9.94 17.76 -20.35
C ILE A 431 8.58 17.60 -19.70
N VAL A 432 8.50 17.90 -18.40
CA VAL A 432 7.26 17.81 -17.61
C VAL A 432 7.15 18.98 -16.64
N SER A 433 5.93 19.30 -16.21
CA SER A 433 5.72 20.20 -15.08
C SER A 433 6.32 19.63 -13.80
N THR A 434 7.01 20.45 -13.03
CA THR A 434 7.47 20.08 -11.69
C THR A 434 6.39 20.19 -10.63
N LYS A 435 5.19 20.68 -10.97
CA LYS A 435 4.07 20.87 -10.05
C LYS A 435 3.17 19.65 -10.05
N CYS A 436 3.00 19.04 -8.87
CA CYS A 436 2.08 17.92 -8.68
C CYS A 436 0.63 18.34 -8.99
N ALA A 437 -0.04 17.57 -9.85
CA ALA A 437 -1.43 17.81 -10.24
C ALA A 437 -2.46 17.58 -9.10
N HIS A 438 -2.02 17.20 -7.88
CA HIS A 438 -2.88 17.07 -6.70
C HIS A 438 -3.08 18.43 -5.99
N LEU A 439 -2.04 18.97 -5.34
CA LEU A 439 -2.07 20.23 -4.58
C LEU A 439 -0.86 21.13 -4.88
N GLY A 440 -0.17 20.95 -6.00
CA GLY A 440 0.86 21.84 -6.49
C GLY A 440 2.24 21.72 -5.83
N CYS A 441 2.51 20.67 -5.03
CA CYS A 441 3.85 20.43 -4.48
C CYS A 441 4.86 20.17 -5.60
N GLU A 442 6.14 20.56 -5.39
CA GLU A 442 7.21 20.24 -6.34
C GLU A 442 7.52 18.74 -6.33
N LEU A 443 7.71 18.20 -7.53
CA LEU A 443 8.03 16.79 -7.74
C LEU A 443 9.52 16.56 -7.66
N HIS A 444 9.93 15.40 -7.16
CA HIS A 444 11.31 14.96 -7.11
C HIS A 444 11.53 13.77 -8.04
N TRP A 445 12.71 13.70 -8.64
CA TRP A 445 13.10 12.57 -9.48
C TRP A 445 13.39 11.33 -8.66
N ASN A 446 12.95 10.17 -9.14
CA ASN A 446 13.30 8.86 -8.61
C ASN A 446 14.09 8.10 -9.68
N ALA A 447 15.40 8.01 -9.49
CA ALA A 447 16.31 7.41 -10.47
C ALA A 447 16.17 5.88 -10.56
N ASP A 448 15.74 5.20 -9.50
CA ASP A 448 15.55 3.75 -9.49
C ASP A 448 14.38 3.31 -10.37
N GLU A 449 13.38 4.18 -10.55
CA GLU A 449 12.13 3.82 -11.24
C GLU A 449 11.82 4.72 -12.44
N LEU A 450 12.64 5.73 -12.70
CA LEU A 450 12.46 6.73 -13.76
C LEU A 450 11.10 7.43 -13.65
N THR A 451 10.80 7.95 -12.45
CA THR A 451 9.53 8.61 -12.14
C THR A 451 9.73 9.97 -11.48
N TRP A 452 8.73 10.83 -11.61
CA TRP A 452 8.58 12.06 -10.85
C TRP A 452 7.62 11.81 -9.69
N ASP A 453 8.12 11.88 -8.47
CA ASP A 453 7.44 11.48 -7.26
C ASP A 453 7.15 12.70 -6.36
N CYS A 454 5.92 12.80 -5.82
CA CYS A 454 5.51 13.89 -4.96
C CYS A 454 5.83 13.60 -3.49
N PRO A 455 6.69 14.38 -2.81
CA PRO A 455 7.05 14.13 -1.41
C PRO A 455 5.93 14.48 -0.42
N CYS A 456 4.92 15.26 -0.84
CA CYS A 456 3.82 15.66 0.04
C CYS A 456 2.87 14.48 0.31
N HIS A 457 2.29 13.90 -0.76
CA HIS A 457 1.24 12.87 -0.62
C HIS A 457 1.48 11.63 -1.48
N GLY A 458 2.62 11.56 -2.20
CA GLY A 458 3.04 10.35 -2.92
C GLY A 458 2.41 10.14 -4.30
N SER A 459 1.85 11.18 -4.96
CA SER A 459 1.51 11.06 -6.37
C SER A 459 2.76 10.76 -7.19
N ARG A 460 2.66 9.87 -8.18
CA ARG A 460 3.79 9.47 -9.01
C ARG A 460 3.43 9.55 -10.48
N PHE A 461 4.39 9.98 -11.26
CA PHE A 461 4.26 10.14 -12.71
C PHE A 461 5.47 9.48 -13.40
N ASP A 462 5.27 8.87 -14.55
CA ASP A 462 6.39 8.38 -15.34
C ASP A 462 7.24 9.55 -15.87
N TYR A 463 8.38 9.24 -16.44
CA TYR A 463 9.28 10.24 -17.00
C TYR A 463 8.67 11.10 -18.13
N ARG A 464 7.49 10.71 -18.67
CA ARG A 464 6.73 11.46 -19.67
C ARG A 464 5.59 12.27 -19.04
N GLY A 465 5.46 12.28 -17.73
CA GLY A 465 4.40 13.01 -17.02
C GLY A 465 3.06 12.29 -16.93
N LYS A 466 2.97 11.01 -17.36
CA LYS A 466 1.75 10.21 -17.22
C LYS A 466 1.59 9.73 -15.79
N LEU A 467 0.40 9.92 -15.22
CA LEU A 467 0.06 9.52 -13.87
C LEU A 467 0.15 8.00 -13.67
N ILE A 468 0.91 7.58 -12.65
CA ILE A 468 1.03 6.19 -12.18
C ILE A 468 0.19 6.00 -10.92
N ASP A 469 0.50 6.76 -9.85
CA ASP A 469 -0.12 6.59 -8.52
C ASP A 469 -0.81 7.87 -8.03
N SER A 470 -1.99 7.65 -7.40
CA SER A 470 -2.79 8.70 -6.75
C SER A 470 -2.04 9.29 -5.54
N PRO A 471 -2.45 10.48 -4.98
CA PRO A 471 -3.79 11.10 -5.09
C PRO A 471 -4.06 11.99 -6.30
N ALA A 472 -3.07 12.39 -7.08
CA ALA A 472 -3.37 13.11 -8.32
C ALA A 472 -4.32 12.32 -9.23
N VAL A 473 -5.13 13.05 -10.00
CA VAL A 473 -6.07 12.45 -10.96
C VAL A 473 -5.75 12.85 -12.41
N ASN A 474 -4.87 13.84 -12.60
CA ASN A 474 -4.44 14.33 -13.91
C ASN A 474 -2.95 14.06 -14.15
N ASN A 475 -2.56 14.01 -15.41
CA ASN A 475 -1.16 13.98 -15.83
C ASN A 475 -0.49 15.35 -15.61
N ILE A 476 0.85 15.39 -15.69
CA ILE A 476 1.66 16.61 -15.60
C ILE A 476 2.34 16.94 -16.94
N VAL A 477 1.75 16.47 -18.02
CA VAL A 477 2.20 16.82 -19.39
C VAL A 477 1.68 18.21 -19.68
N GLU A 478 2.58 19.12 -20.07
CA GLU A 478 2.26 20.45 -20.57
C GLU A 478 2.88 20.59 -21.98
N ASP A 479 2.24 21.32 -22.86
CA ASP A 479 2.82 21.77 -24.11
C ASP A 479 3.72 23.00 -23.81
N PHE A 480 5.03 22.79 -23.76
CA PHE A 480 6.05 23.79 -23.47
C PHE A 480 6.54 24.47 -24.76
#